data_8f92f3ff59079fa91686ea9696e9476c
#
_entry.id   8f92f3ff59079fa91686ea9696e9476c
#
_cell.length_a   1.000
_cell.length_b   1.000
_cell.length_c   1.000
_cell.angle_alpha   90.00
_cell.angle_beta   90.00
_cell.angle_gamma   90.00
#
_symmetry.space_group_name_H-M   'P 1'
#
loop_
_entity.id
_entity.type
_entity.pdbx_description
1 polymer ?
#
loop_
_entity_poly.entity_id
_entity_poly.type
_entity_poly.pdbx_seq_one_letter_code
_entity_poly.pdbx_strand_id
1 'polypeptide(L)'
;DRRMAELAALRLGLSPEEVLTASTGVIGVPLPVEKIAKGLPEIGLTPFAEAFAEAILTTDTRPKVAEAEVAGARIVGLAKGSGMIHPNMATMLAFLVTDALVPQEALRAGWRRVVERTFNQVTVDGDTSTNDLALLMANGAYGEVPLKAFFEGVEAVAQELARMIARDGEGATKLMVVRVVGAATEEEARR
;
A
#
# COMPACT_ATOMS: atom_id res chain seq x y z
N ASP A 1 -12.65 13.41 2.95
CA ASP A 1 -11.43 13.09 3.71
C ASP A 1 -11.47 13.73 5.09
N ARG A 2 -11.57 15.09 5.22
CA ARG A 2 -11.52 15.78 6.51
C ARG A 2 -12.50 15.22 7.54
N ARG A 3 -13.75 14.98 7.15
CA ARG A 3 -14.76 14.42 8.06
C ARG A 3 -14.43 13.01 8.54
N MET A 4 -13.82 12.19 7.71
CA MET A 4 -13.34 10.86 8.12
C MET A 4 -12.19 10.96 9.13
N ALA A 5 -11.23 11.87 8.87
CA ALA A 5 -10.13 12.12 9.79
C ALA A 5 -10.63 12.59 11.16
N GLU A 6 -11.58 13.54 11.19
CA GLU A 6 -12.21 14.02 12.43
C GLU A 6 -12.89 12.89 13.23
N LEU A 7 -13.65 12.03 12.54
CA LEU A 7 -14.33 10.90 13.18
C LEU A 7 -13.36 9.88 13.75
N ALA A 8 -12.32 9.51 12.98
CA ALA A 8 -11.31 8.56 13.43
C ALA A 8 -10.47 9.14 14.56
N ALA A 9 -10.06 10.41 14.48
CA ALA A 9 -9.33 11.10 15.52
C ALA A 9 -10.10 11.12 16.84
N LEU A 10 -11.39 11.45 16.80
CA LEU A 10 -12.26 11.44 17.98
C LEU A 10 -12.32 10.03 18.62
N ARG A 11 -12.41 8.97 17.80
CA ARG A 11 -12.46 7.57 18.28
C ARG A 11 -11.15 7.12 18.92
N LEU A 12 -10.01 7.63 18.42
CA LEU A 12 -8.67 7.21 18.83
C LEU A 12 -8.05 8.14 19.88
N GLY A 13 -8.69 9.28 20.19
CA GLY A 13 -8.12 10.29 21.09
C GLY A 13 -6.93 11.05 20.49
N LEU A 14 -6.94 11.23 19.17
CA LEU A 14 -5.91 11.92 18.37
C LEU A 14 -6.42 13.28 17.86
N SER A 15 -5.52 14.08 17.30
CA SER A 15 -5.92 15.23 16.48
C SER A 15 -6.20 14.79 15.03
N PRO A 16 -7.10 15.47 14.29
CA PRO A 16 -7.39 15.11 12.90
C PRO A 16 -6.16 15.15 11.98
N GLU A 17 -5.17 15.99 12.30
CA GLU A 17 -3.91 16.13 11.56
C GLU A 17 -2.99 14.91 11.69
N GLU A 18 -3.22 14.08 12.70
CA GLU A 18 -2.48 12.80 12.92
C GLU A 18 -3.12 11.62 12.20
N VAL A 19 -4.25 11.84 11.51
CA VAL A 19 -5.00 10.78 10.82
C VAL A 19 -4.85 10.93 9.30
N LEU A 20 -4.31 9.89 8.68
CA LEU A 20 -4.30 9.75 7.22
C LEU A 20 -5.53 8.97 6.78
N THR A 21 -6.21 9.47 5.76
CA THR A 21 -7.38 8.81 5.18
C THR A 21 -7.06 8.25 3.80
N ALA A 22 -7.62 7.07 3.53
CA ALA A 22 -7.59 6.45 2.22
C ALA A 22 -9.01 6.03 1.85
N SER A 23 -9.37 6.18 0.58
CA SER A 23 -10.68 5.75 0.10
C SER A 23 -10.60 5.24 -1.33
N THR A 24 -11.49 4.32 -1.65
CA THR A 24 -11.65 3.74 -2.97
C THR A 24 -13.13 3.54 -3.26
N GLY A 25 -13.50 3.45 -4.53
CA GLY A 25 -14.89 3.26 -4.96
C GLY A 25 -15.14 3.82 -6.35
N VAL A 26 -16.40 3.93 -6.71
CA VAL A 26 -16.84 4.43 -8.02
C VAL A 26 -16.62 5.95 -8.10
N ILE A 27 -15.91 6.40 -9.13
CA ILE A 27 -15.66 7.82 -9.38
C ILE A 27 -16.98 8.57 -9.57
N GLY A 28 -17.11 9.75 -8.95
CA GLY A 28 -18.29 10.57 -9.02
C GLY A 28 -19.42 10.21 -8.06
N VAL A 29 -19.31 9.11 -7.32
CA VAL A 29 -20.25 8.73 -6.27
C VAL A 29 -19.75 9.26 -4.92
N PRO A 30 -20.52 10.07 -4.19
CA PRO A 30 -20.14 10.55 -2.88
C PRO A 30 -19.94 9.40 -1.89
N LEU A 31 -18.84 9.48 -1.12
CA LEU A 31 -18.56 8.51 -0.08
C LEU A 31 -19.61 8.60 1.03
N PRO A 32 -20.21 7.47 1.47
CA PRO A 32 -21.27 7.49 2.48
C PRO A 32 -20.69 7.64 3.91
N VAL A 33 -20.20 8.82 4.24
CA VAL A 33 -19.51 9.12 5.51
C VAL A 33 -20.36 8.76 6.74
N GLU A 34 -21.70 8.86 6.62
CA GLU A 34 -22.62 8.48 7.71
C GLU A 34 -22.58 6.97 8.03
N LYS A 35 -22.29 6.11 7.03
CA LYS A 35 -22.07 4.68 7.28
C LYS A 35 -20.77 4.45 8.04
N ILE A 36 -19.73 5.21 7.70
CA ILE A 36 -18.44 5.17 8.40
C ILE A 36 -18.65 5.60 9.86
N ALA A 37 -19.33 6.72 10.09
CA ALA A 37 -19.62 7.22 11.43
C ALA A 37 -20.36 6.18 12.31
N LYS A 38 -21.29 5.45 11.72
CA LYS A 38 -22.05 4.39 12.43
C LYS A 38 -21.22 3.14 12.72
N GLY A 39 -20.36 2.73 11.79
CA GLY A 39 -19.54 1.53 11.94
C GLY A 39 -18.28 1.75 12.81
N LEU A 40 -17.78 2.97 12.87
CA LEU A 40 -16.52 3.28 13.54
C LEU A 40 -16.45 2.85 15.03
N PRO A 41 -17.51 2.95 15.86
CA PRO A 41 -17.49 2.46 17.22
C PRO A 41 -17.32 0.94 17.36
N GLU A 42 -17.69 0.18 16.31
CA GLU A 42 -17.61 -1.28 16.30
C GLU A 42 -16.23 -1.78 15.85
N ILE A 43 -15.40 -0.91 15.27
CA ILE A 43 -14.05 -1.26 14.82
C ILE A 43 -13.15 -1.49 16.04
N GLY A 44 -12.66 -2.73 16.16
CA GLY A 44 -11.69 -3.13 17.17
C GLY A 44 -10.26 -3.13 16.61
N LEU A 45 -9.28 -2.94 17.48
CA LEU A 45 -7.88 -3.22 17.16
C LEU A 45 -7.65 -4.72 17.32
N THR A 46 -7.61 -5.43 16.21
CA THR A 46 -7.35 -6.87 16.16
C THR A 46 -6.01 -7.15 15.51
N PRO A 47 -5.27 -8.19 15.92
CA PRO A 47 -3.96 -8.52 15.33
C PRO A 47 -4.07 -9.28 13.99
N PHE A 48 -5.21 -9.24 13.32
CA PHE A 48 -5.48 -10.02 12.11
C PHE A 48 -5.37 -9.15 10.87
N ALA A 49 -4.24 -9.23 10.18
CA ALA A 49 -3.98 -8.53 8.93
C ALA A 49 -4.96 -8.96 7.83
N GLU A 50 -5.37 -10.23 7.81
CA GLU A 50 -6.28 -10.82 6.83
C GLU A 50 -7.64 -10.13 6.82
N ALA A 51 -8.23 -9.85 7.99
CA ALA A 51 -9.53 -9.19 8.10
C ALA A 51 -9.50 -7.78 7.49
N PHE A 52 -8.39 -7.05 7.69
CA PHE A 52 -8.20 -5.75 7.06
C PHE A 52 -8.00 -5.89 5.54
N ALA A 53 -7.17 -6.87 5.11
CA ALA A 53 -6.93 -7.13 3.70
C ALA A 53 -8.21 -7.48 2.93
N GLU A 54 -9.12 -8.24 3.54
CA GLU A 54 -10.45 -8.53 3.00
C GLU A 54 -11.35 -7.29 2.95
N ALA A 55 -11.33 -6.48 3.99
CA ALA A 55 -12.23 -5.31 4.11
C ALA A 55 -11.95 -4.21 3.07
N ILE A 56 -10.73 -4.11 2.54
CA ILE A 56 -10.35 -3.10 1.55
C ILE A 56 -10.60 -3.54 0.10
N LEU A 57 -10.99 -4.78 -0.15
CA LEU A 57 -11.23 -5.29 -1.51
C LEU A 57 -12.41 -4.59 -2.20
N THR A 58 -12.30 -4.42 -3.50
CA THR A 58 -13.37 -3.92 -4.36
C THR A 58 -13.72 -4.94 -5.44
N THR A 59 -12.98 -4.94 -6.54
CA THR A 59 -13.10 -5.91 -7.64
C THR A 59 -12.05 -7.01 -7.56
N ASP A 60 -11.17 -6.94 -6.56
CA ASP A 60 -10.17 -7.97 -6.28
C ASP A 60 -10.81 -9.33 -6.01
N THR A 61 -10.19 -10.41 -6.49
CA THR A 61 -10.70 -11.77 -6.27
C THR A 61 -10.14 -12.42 -5.01
N ARG A 62 -9.10 -11.83 -4.40
CA ARG A 62 -8.43 -12.37 -3.22
C ARG A 62 -7.69 -11.28 -2.42
N PRO A 63 -7.55 -11.43 -1.10
CA PRO A 63 -6.67 -10.61 -0.27
C PRO A 63 -5.21 -10.72 -0.71
N LYS A 64 -4.46 -9.63 -0.56
CA LYS A 64 -3.04 -9.55 -0.89
C LYS A 64 -2.27 -9.16 0.36
N VAL A 65 -1.51 -10.10 0.90
CA VAL A 65 -0.70 -9.94 2.10
C VAL A 65 0.69 -10.50 1.83
N ALA A 66 1.72 -9.78 2.21
CA ALA A 66 3.10 -10.22 2.14
C ALA A 66 3.85 -9.76 3.39
N GLU A 67 4.84 -10.54 3.83
CA GLU A 67 5.63 -10.23 5.01
C GLU A 67 7.10 -10.56 4.83
N ALA A 68 7.95 -9.90 5.58
CA ALA A 68 9.36 -10.18 5.70
C ALA A 68 9.84 -9.92 7.13
N GLU A 69 10.94 -10.55 7.50
CA GLU A 69 11.68 -10.26 8.72
C GLU A 69 13.08 -9.78 8.35
N VAL A 70 13.54 -8.69 8.95
CA VAL A 70 14.85 -8.11 8.70
C VAL A 70 15.52 -7.81 10.03
N ALA A 71 16.61 -8.51 10.30
CA ALA A 71 17.37 -8.38 11.55
C ALA A 71 16.49 -8.47 12.82
N GLY A 72 15.42 -9.26 12.77
CA GLY A 72 14.45 -9.47 13.83
C GLY A 72 13.25 -8.51 13.80
N ALA A 73 13.30 -7.39 13.08
CA ALA A 73 12.14 -6.53 12.89
C ALA A 73 11.21 -7.10 11.80
N ARG A 74 9.90 -6.93 12.00
CA ARG A 74 8.89 -7.42 11.08
C ARG A 74 8.41 -6.33 10.12
N ILE A 75 8.14 -6.73 8.90
CA ILE A 75 7.50 -5.90 7.86
C ILE A 75 6.28 -6.67 7.38
N VAL A 76 5.11 -6.07 7.49
CA VAL A 76 3.85 -6.63 6.98
C VAL A 76 3.27 -5.65 5.97
N GLY A 77 2.94 -6.15 4.80
CA GLY A 77 2.33 -5.37 3.74
C GLY A 77 0.98 -5.96 3.32
N LEU A 78 0.02 -5.09 3.07
CA LEU A 78 -1.31 -5.42 2.57
C LEU A 78 -1.63 -4.50 1.40
N ALA A 79 -2.28 -5.03 0.38
CA ALA A 79 -2.68 -4.21 -0.76
C ALA A 79 -4.01 -4.66 -1.34
N LYS A 80 -4.67 -3.75 -2.04
CA LYS A 80 -5.78 -4.04 -2.92
C LYS A 80 -5.57 -3.37 -4.27
N GLY A 81 -6.13 -3.93 -5.31
CA GLY A 81 -6.14 -3.42 -6.67
C GLY A 81 -6.22 -4.57 -7.67
N SER A 82 -7.05 -4.40 -8.71
CA SER A 82 -7.23 -5.35 -9.79
C SER A 82 -7.57 -4.69 -11.13
N GLY A 83 -8.21 -3.53 -11.14
CA GLY A 83 -8.52 -2.71 -12.32
C GLY A 83 -8.15 -1.26 -12.12
N MET A 84 -8.13 -0.48 -13.22
CA MET A 84 -7.66 0.90 -13.29
C MET A 84 -6.21 0.99 -12.80
N ILE A 85 -5.31 0.17 -13.39
CA ILE A 85 -3.92 0.05 -12.96
C ILE A 85 -2.96 0.37 -14.09
N HIS A 86 -2.18 1.45 -13.91
CA HIS A 86 -1.15 1.93 -14.82
C HIS A 86 -0.02 2.63 -14.05
N PRO A 87 1.25 2.64 -14.52
CA PRO A 87 2.37 3.33 -13.86
C PRO A 87 2.07 4.78 -13.44
N ASN A 88 2.73 5.24 -12.40
CA ASN A 88 2.54 6.50 -11.68
C ASN A 88 1.34 6.53 -10.71
N MET A 89 1.14 5.42 -10.01
CA MET A 89 0.09 5.14 -9.05
C MET A 89 -1.28 4.94 -9.71
N ALA A 90 -1.69 3.72 -9.72
CA ALA A 90 -2.94 3.21 -10.27
C ALA A 90 -3.88 2.85 -9.12
N THR A 91 -5.15 2.58 -9.36
CA THR A 91 -6.19 2.35 -8.34
C THR A 91 -5.80 1.23 -7.36
N MET A 92 -4.80 1.51 -6.58
CA MET A 92 -4.35 0.62 -5.51
C MET A 92 -4.32 1.34 -4.18
N LEU A 93 -4.55 0.59 -3.14
CA LEU A 93 -4.19 0.98 -1.79
C LEU A 93 -3.17 -0.03 -1.30
N ALA A 94 -2.01 0.45 -0.86
CA ALA A 94 -0.97 -0.38 -0.27
C ALA A 94 -0.56 0.19 1.09
N PHE A 95 -0.57 -0.67 2.09
CA PHE A 95 -0.21 -0.32 3.47
C PHE A 95 0.89 -1.27 3.92
N LEU A 96 2.05 -0.72 4.20
CA LEU A 96 3.15 -1.46 4.82
C LEU A 96 3.37 -0.93 6.23
N VAL A 97 3.52 -1.82 7.17
CA VAL A 97 3.78 -1.51 8.58
C VAL A 97 5.01 -2.27 9.06
N THR A 98 5.78 -1.64 9.94
CA THR A 98 6.95 -2.26 10.55
C THR A 98 7.14 -1.78 11.99
N ASP A 99 7.73 -2.62 12.81
CA ASP A 99 8.18 -2.29 14.16
C ASP A 99 9.61 -1.76 14.21
N ALA A 100 10.33 -1.73 13.08
CA ALA A 100 11.67 -1.16 13.00
C ALA A 100 11.69 0.35 13.33
N LEU A 101 12.75 0.81 13.99
CA LEU A 101 13.05 2.22 14.17
C LEU A 101 13.85 2.74 12.97
N VAL A 102 13.21 3.57 12.16
CA VAL A 102 13.81 4.14 10.94
C VAL A 102 13.69 5.67 10.97
N PRO A 103 14.81 6.41 10.79
CA PRO A 103 14.74 7.87 10.70
C PRO A 103 13.77 8.33 9.59
N GLN A 104 12.92 9.33 9.87
CA GLN A 104 11.87 9.78 8.97
C GLN A 104 12.38 10.16 7.58
N GLU A 105 13.51 10.86 7.50
CA GLU A 105 14.11 11.26 6.23
C GLU A 105 14.54 10.04 5.39
N ALA A 106 15.16 9.03 6.04
CA ALA A 106 15.53 7.78 5.38
C ALA A 106 14.29 7.00 4.94
N LEU A 107 13.26 6.93 5.80
CA LEU A 107 11.99 6.27 5.50
C LEU A 107 11.34 6.89 4.25
N ARG A 108 11.22 8.21 4.21
CA ARG A 108 10.62 8.94 3.08
C ARG A 108 11.39 8.74 1.78
N ALA A 109 12.71 8.89 1.82
CA ALA A 109 13.56 8.76 0.63
C ALA A 109 13.61 7.30 0.12
N GLY A 110 13.71 6.34 1.04
CA GLY A 110 13.74 4.91 0.71
C GLY A 110 12.41 4.42 0.16
N TRP A 111 11.29 4.79 0.80
CA TRP A 111 9.95 4.40 0.37
C TRP A 111 9.63 4.90 -1.06
N ARG A 112 9.96 6.13 -1.38
CA ARG A 112 9.77 6.66 -2.74
C ARG A 112 10.49 5.80 -3.78
N ARG A 113 11.75 5.41 -3.51
CA ARG A 113 12.51 4.52 -4.43
C ARG A 113 11.89 3.15 -4.56
N VAL A 114 11.39 2.58 -3.46
CA VAL A 114 10.71 1.27 -3.49
C VAL A 114 9.45 1.35 -4.36
N VAL A 115 8.60 2.36 -4.17
CA VAL A 115 7.38 2.55 -4.97
C VAL A 115 7.70 2.64 -6.47
N GLU A 116 8.73 3.42 -6.84
CA GLU A 116 9.19 3.55 -8.23
C GLU A 116 9.65 2.23 -8.86
N ARG A 117 10.19 1.32 -8.06
CA ARG A 117 10.72 0.03 -8.53
C ARG A 117 9.73 -1.13 -8.43
N THR A 118 8.58 -0.90 -7.83
CA THR A 118 7.58 -1.94 -7.56
C THR A 118 6.21 -1.55 -8.12
N PHE A 119 5.41 -0.84 -7.38
CA PHE A 119 4.02 -0.50 -7.73
C PHE A 119 3.94 0.32 -9.03
N ASN A 120 4.87 1.27 -9.24
CA ASN A 120 4.93 2.06 -10.48
C ASN A 120 5.44 1.27 -11.71
N GLN A 121 5.69 -0.03 -11.57
CA GLN A 121 6.07 -0.92 -12.68
C GLN A 121 4.90 -1.81 -13.14
N VAL A 122 3.71 -1.67 -12.54
CA VAL A 122 2.55 -2.51 -12.84
C VAL A 122 1.58 -1.78 -13.77
N THR A 123 1.09 -2.48 -14.78
CA THR A 123 -0.07 -2.06 -15.57
C THR A 123 -1.01 -3.23 -15.79
N VAL A 124 -2.32 -2.98 -15.80
CA VAL A 124 -3.37 -3.96 -16.10
C VAL A 124 -4.13 -3.53 -17.35
N ASP A 125 -4.69 -2.35 -17.37
CA ASP A 125 -5.61 -1.83 -18.39
C ASP A 125 -5.17 -0.48 -18.99
N GLY A 126 -4.09 0.10 -18.50
CA GLY A 126 -3.58 1.38 -19.00
C GLY A 126 -4.26 2.61 -18.42
N ASP A 127 -5.20 2.46 -17.51
CA ASP A 127 -5.94 3.56 -16.88
C ASP A 127 -5.32 3.95 -15.54
N THR A 128 -5.12 5.26 -15.32
CA THR A 128 -4.68 5.81 -14.02
C THR A 128 -5.86 6.14 -13.13
N SER A 129 -5.65 6.07 -11.82
CA SER A 129 -6.66 6.36 -10.81
C SER A 129 -6.56 7.77 -10.26
N THR A 130 -7.59 8.17 -9.53
CA THR A 130 -7.67 9.45 -8.82
C THR A 130 -7.35 9.34 -7.32
N ASN A 131 -7.26 8.12 -6.76
CA ASN A 131 -7.25 7.89 -5.31
C ASN A 131 -6.22 6.84 -4.86
N ASP A 132 -5.05 6.84 -5.46
CA ASP A 132 -4.00 5.89 -5.11
C ASP A 132 -3.29 6.27 -3.83
N LEU A 133 -2.93 5.27 -3.04
CA LEU A 133 -2.13 5.44 -1.85
C LEU A 133 -1.14 4.28 -1.69
N ALA A 134 0.12 4.63 -1.46
CA ALA A 134 1.14 3.70 -0.97
C ALA A 134 1.74 4.27 0.32
N LEU A 135 1.51 3.62 1.45
CA LEU A 135 1.89 4.08 2.77
C LEU A 135 2.88 3.10 3.43
N LEU A 136 3.94 3.63 4.01
CA LEU A 136 4.86 2.89 4.88
C LEU A 136 4.92 3.56 6.25
N MET A 137 4.56 2.81 7.30
CA MET A 137 4.56 3.27 8.69
C MET A 137 5.54 2.45 9.52
N ALA A 138 6.34 3.13 10.33
CA ALA A 138 7.29 2.51 11.25
C ALA A 138 7.05 3.04 12.67
N ASN A 139 6.79 2.15 13.63
CA ASN A 139 6.52 2.55 15.02
C ASN A 139 7.75 2.50 15.93
N GLY A 140 8.84 1.89 15.47
CA GLY A 140 10.11 1.83 16.21
C GLY A 140 10.14 0.89 17.42
N ALA A 141 9.11 0.10 17.64
CA ALA A 141 9.00 -0.74 18.85
C ALA A 141 10.07 -1.83 18.95
N TYR A 142 10.59 -2.30 17.83
CA TYR A 142 11.68 -3.30 17.80
C TYR A 142 13.05 -2.65 18.07
N GLY A 143 13.26 -1.44 17.58
CA GLY A 143 14.57 -0.76 17.63
C GLY A 143 15.23 -0.62 16.25
N GLU A 144 16.49 -0.20 16.27
CA GLU A 144 17.26 0.08 15.05
C GLU A 144 17.60 -1.19 14.27
N VAL A 145 17.58 -1.04 12.94
CA VAL A 145 17.98 -2.09 11.99
C VAL A 145 18.91 -1.51 10.92
N PRO A 146 19.76 -2.33 10.27
CA PRO A 146 20.58 -1.88 9.16
C PRO A 146 19.70 -1.38 8.01
N LEU A 147 19.78 -0.09 7.68
CA LEU A 147 18.90 0.57 6.71
C LEU A 147 18.90 -0.10 5.33
N LYS A 148 20.07 -0.58 4.86
CA LYS A 148 20.16 -1.28 3.57
C LYS A 148 19.30 -2.54 3.58
N ALA A 149 19.50 -3.42 4.56
CA ALA A 149 18.73 -4.65 4.69
C ALA A 149 17.24 -4.38 4.90
N PHE A 150 16.91 -3.34 5.68
CA PHE A 150 15.52 -2.91 5.87
C PHE A 150 14.83 -2.57 4.54
N PHE A 151 15.43 -1.73 3.70
CA PHE A 151 14.83 -1.37 2.42
C PHE A 151 14.85 -2.52 1.40
N GLU A 152 15.79 -3.44 1.45
CA GLU A 152 15.74 -4.69 0.68
C GLU A 152 14.51 -5.54 1.09
N GLY A 153 14.21 -5.64 2.38
CA GLY A 153 13.02 -6.31 2.88
C GLY A 153 11.72 -5.60 2.49
N VAL A 154 11.66 -4.27 2.64
CA VAL A 154 10.51 -3.46 2.20
C VAL A 154 10.27 -3.61 0.69
N GLU A 155 11.33 -3.58 -0.12
CA GLU A 155 11.24 -3.78 -1.57
C GLU A 155 10.74 -5.18 -1.92
N ALA A 156 11.18 -6.21 -1.23
CA ALA A 156 10.72 -7.58 -1.43
C ALA A 156 9.20 -7.72 -1.15
N VAL A 157 8.73 -7.18 -0.03
CA VAL A 157 7.30 -7.16 0.32
C VAL A 157 6.48 -6.38 -0.71
N ALA A 158 6.93 -5.18 -1.07
CA ALA A 158 6.24 -4.34 -2.05
C ALA A 158 6.21 -5.00 -3.45
N GLN A 159 7.28 -5.67 -3.85
CA GLN A 159 7.35 -6.40 -5.12
C GLN A 159 6.39 -7.59 -5.17
N GLU A 160 6.26 -8.32 -4.07
CA GLU A 160 5.30 -9.43 -4.00
C GLU A 160 3.86 -8.91 -4.08
N LEU A 161 3.53 -7.86 -3.35
CA LEU A 161 2.22 -7.20 -3.44
C LEU A 161 1.93 -6.69 -4.86
N ALA A 162 2.89 -6.05 -5.51
CA ALA A 162 2.77 -5.57 -6.89
C ALA A 162 2.50 -6.73 -7.88
N ARG A 163 3.16 -7.87 -7.69
CA ARG A 163 2.89 -9.09 -8.48
C ARG A 163 1.51 -9.68 -8.22
N MET A 164 1.06 -9.67 -6.96
CA MET A 164 -0.29 -10.12 -6.61
C MET A 164 -1.35 -9.24 -7.27
N ILE A 165 -1.17 -7.92 -7.29
CA ILE A 165 -2.04 -6.98 -7.98
C ILE A 165 -2.08 -7.28 -9.48
N ALA A 166 -0.93 -7.37 -10.14
CA ALA A 166 -0.86 -7.66 -11.56
C ALA A 166 -1.49 -9.02 -11.93
N ARG A 167 -1.31 -10.04 -11.06
CA ARG A 167 -1.87 -11.37 -11.27
C ARG A 167 -3.39 -11.44 -11.12
N ASP A 168 -3.94 -10.58 -10.27
CA ASP A 168 -5.37 -10.46 -9.99
C ASP A 168 -6.07 -9.41 -10.89
N GLY A 169 -5.38 -8.95 -11.94
CA GLY A 169 -5.90 -7.94 -12.85
C GLY A 169 -7.25 -8.35 -13.45
N GLU A 170 -8.20 -7.41 -13.54
CA GLU A 170 -9.53 -7.63 -14.09
C GLU A 170 -9.48 -8.22 -15.50
N GLY A 171 -10.12 -9.38 -15.68
CA GLY A 171 -10.12 -10.11 -16.94
C GLY A 171 -8.79 -10.77 -17.31
N ALA A 172 -7.75 -10.64 -16.51
CA ALA A 172 -6.44 -11.21 -16.80
C ALA A 172 -6.43 -12.73 -16.62
N THR A 173 -5.96 -13.44 -17.63
CA THR A 173 -5.75 -14.89 -17.59
C THR A 173 -4.29 -15.26 -17.41
N LYS A 174 -3.38 -14.32 -17.59
CA LYS A 174 -1.92 -14.53 -17.54
C LYS A 174 -1.25 -13.33 -16.87
N LEU A 175 -0.17 -13.59 -16.14
CA LEU A 175 0.79 -12.60 -15.69
C LEU A 175 1.94 -12.54 -16.69
N MET A 176 2.21 -11.38 -17.24
CA MET A 176 3.36 -11.12 -18.09
C MET A 176 4.43 -10.37 -17.30
N VAL A 177 5.66 -10.88 -17.30
CA VAL A 177 6.81 -10.21 -16.70
C VAL A 177 7.76 -9.79 -17.82
N VAL A 178 7.95 -8.48 -17.95
CA VAL A 178 8.86 -7.89 -18.93
C VAL A 178 10.16 -7.50 -18.23
N ARG A 179 11.28 -7.98 -18.74
CA ARG A 179 12.61 -7.60 -18.26
C ARG A 179 13.35 -6.84 -19.36
N VAL A 180 13.74 -5.61 -19.08
CA VAL A 180 14.59 -4.81 -19.94
C VAL A 180 16.04 -4.97 -19.47
N VAL A 181 16.95 -5.29 -20.40
CA VAL A 181 18.37 -5.47 -20.11
C VAL A 181 19.21 -4.68 -21.14
N GLY A 182 20.37 -4.20 -20.73
CA GLY A 182 21.28 -3.49 -21.62
C GLY A 182 20.94 -2.02 -21.86
N ALA A 183 19.97 -1.45 -21.16
CA ALA A 183 19.73 -0.01 -21.16
C ALA A 183 20.90 0.71 -20.47
N ALA A 184 21.19 1.95 -20.89
CA ALA A 184 22.28 2.72 -20.31
C ALA A 184 22.00 3.17 -18.87
N THR A 185 20.72 3.37 -18.53
CA THR A 185 20.25 3.74 -17.18
C THR A 185 18.97 3.00 -16.81
N GLU A 186 18.66 2.94 -15.50
CA GLU A 186 17.35 2.45 -15.04
C GLU A 186 16.19 3.31 -15.58
N GLU A 187 16.40 4.60 -15.77
CA GLU A 187 15.38 5.50 -16.31
C GLU A 187 15.04 5.19 -17.76
N GLU A 188 16.06 4.91 -18.59
CA GLU A 188 15.84 4.45 -19.97
C GLU A 188 15.13 3.09 -20.01
N ALA A 189 15.47 2.19 -19.10
CA ALA A 189 14.83 0.88 -19.02
C ALA A 189 13.33 0.93 -18.67
N ARG A 190 12.88 2.02 -18.06
CA ARG A 190 11.48 2.24 -17.62
C ARG A 190 10.61 2.91 -18.69
N ARG A 191 11.21 3.57 -19.66
CA ARG A 191 10.50 4.24 -20.79
C ARG A 191 10.08 3.24 -21.84
#